data_ea1addb6248fb060bc9d2b3ce26ff011
#
_entry.id   ea1addb6248fb060bc9d2b3ce26ff011
#
_cell.length_a   1.000
_cell.length_b   1.000
_cell.length_c   1.000
_cell.angle_alpha   90.00
_cell.angle_beta   90.00
_cell.angle_gamma   90.00
#
_symmetry.space_group_name_H-M   'P 1'
#
loop_
_entity.id
_entity.type
_entity.pdbx_description
1 polymer ?
#
loop_
_entity_poly.entity_id
_entity_poly.type
_entity_poly.pdbx_seq_one_letter_code
_entity_poly.pdbx_strand_id
1 'polypeptide(L)'
;MKKFLPDLIAILAFIILSFAYFFPADIEGRILFQHDTAAGVGAGQESKEYLERTGERTRWTNSIFGGMPTYQMSPSYDSTTSLKGVEKVYRLFLPDYVVLTFIMMLGFYILLRAFGISAWLAGLGGVIWAFSSYFFILIPAGHIWKFVTLAYIPPTIAGVVLAYRKKYLLGGIITALFIALQIQSNHIQMSYYFMFVILFFVGAYFEDAYKKKELPHFFKASAILALAAVVGVCINISNLYHTYEYSKETMRGKSELKQEGAAASQTSSGLDRDYITNWSYGIGETLTLLVPNVKGGGSGSTMSQSEVAMAKANPMYSGIYSQLPQYFGEQPWTAGPVYVGAFVMFLFVLGCFIVKGPLKWALLGATIFSILLSWGKNFMGLTDFFIDYVPMYNKFRAVSSILVIAEFTIPLLAIFALKEILSKPDTLKLKENRGGMIATLVLTAGVALILAVAPGAFFSGFITTQEMAALKQALPAEHLAPFVANLTEMREAIIASDAWRSF
;
A
#
# COMPACT_ATOMS: atom_id res chain seq x y z
N MET A 1 25.56 -12.08 -24.05
CA MET A 1 24.31 -11.41 -24.51
C MET A 1 23.07 -12.30 -24.36
N LYS A 2 23.01 -13.53 -24.88
CA LYS A 2 21.81 -14.41 -24.80
C LYS A 2 21.25 -14.62 -23.38
N LYS A 3 22.08 -14.62 -22.33
CA LYS A 3 21.66 -14.82 -20.94
C LYS A 3 20.84 -13.64 -20.36
N PHE A 4 21.10 -12.42 -20.81
CA PHE A 4 20.42 -11.20 -20.32
C PHE A 4 19.25 -10.76 -21.20
N LEU A 5 19.05 -11.42 -22.36
CA LEU A 5 17.99 -11.07 -23.30
C LEU A 5 16.57 -11.12 -22.65
N PRO A 6 16.21 -12.14 -21.83
CA PRO A 6 14.91 -12.15 -21.18
C PRO A 6 14.72 -11.01 -20.19
N ASP A 7 15.78 -10.59 -19.48
CA ASP A 7 15.72 -9.44 -18.56
C ASP A 7 15.51 -8.13 -19.32
N LEU A 8 16.21 -7.96 -20.47
CA LEU A 8 16.04 -6.79 -21.33
C LEU A 8 14.62 -6.71 -21.93
N ILE A 9 14.07 -7.85 -22.37
CA ILE A 9 12.69 -7.91 -22.89
C ILE A 9 11.70 -7.54 -21.80
N ALA A 10 11.89 -8.01 -20.57
CA ALA A 10 11.01 -7.65 -19.45
C ALA A 10 11.04 -6.15 -19.16
N ILE A 11 12.23 -5.52 -19.14
CA ILE A 11 12.38 -4.07 -18.94
C ILE A 11 11.71 -3.29 -20.06
N LEU A 12 11.90 -3.70 -21.32
CA LEU A 12 11.24 -3.07 -22.48
C LEU A 12 9.72 -3.20 -22.39
N ALA A 13 9.23 -4.38 -21.99
CA ALA A 13 7.78 -4.58 -21.77
C ALA A 13 7.24 -3.65 -20.68
N PHE A 14 7.97 -3.42 -19.60
CA PHE A 14 7.57 -2.48 -18.56
C PHE A 14 7.48 -1.05 -19.06
N ILE A 15 8.43 -0.61 -19.89
CA ILE A 15 8.38 0.71 -20.54
C ILE A 15 7.12 0.81 -21.41
N ILE A 16 6.89 -0.17 -22.28
CA ILE A 16 5.72 -0.18 -23.19
C ILE A 16 4.42 -0.17 -22.39
N LEU A 17 4.28 -1.00 -21.36
CA LEU A 17 3.09 -1.05 -20.51
C LEU A 17 2.85 0.27 -19.78
N SER A 18 3.92 0.94 -19.30
CA SER A 18 3.81 2.22 -18.62
C SER A 18 3.29 3.32 -19.55
N PHE A 19 3.81 3.40 -20.77
CA PHE A 19 3.28 4.33 -21.77
C PHE A 19 1.85 3.97 -22.19
N ALA A 20 1.58 2.68 -22.47
CA ALA A 20 0.25 2.24 -22.89
C ALA A 20 -0.83 2.53 -21.85
N TYR A 21 -0.50 2.47 -20.57
CA TYR A 21 -1.47 2.77 -19.49
C TYR A 21 -1.88 4.25 -19.47
N PHE A 22 -0.93 5.16 -19.71
CA PHE A 22 -1.20 6.60 -19.68
C PHE A 22 -1.57 7.19 -21.05
N PHE A 23 -1.55 6.37 -22.10
CA PHE A 23 -1.97 6.80 -23.44
C PHE A 23 -3.44 7.24 -23.45
N PRO A 24 -3.82 8.35 -24.12
CA PRO A 24 -2.96 9.25 -24.93
C PRO A 24 -2.38 10.42 -24.11
N ALA A 25 -2.63 10.51 -22.81
CA ALA A 25 -2.32 11.69 -21.99
C ALA A 25 -0.82 12.05 -22.00
N ASP A 26 0.05 11.03 -21.99
CA ASP A 26 1.49 11.19 -22.00
C ASP A 26 2.02 11.77 -23.32
N ILE A 27 1.47 11.33 -24.48
CA ILE A 27 1.85 11.81 -25.83
C ILE A 27 1.28 13.21 -26.10
N GLU A 28 0.08 13.47 -25.63
CA GLU A 28 -0.58 14.77 -25.78
C GLU A 28 -0.06 15.84 -24.80
N GLY A 29 0.88 15.48 -23.93
CA GLY A 29 1.46 16.38 -22.94
C GLY A 29 0.45 16.84 -21.88
N ARG A 30 -0.59 16.07 -21.63
CA ARG A 30 -1.58 16.35 -20.58
C ARG A 30 -0.95 16.20 -19.20
N ILE A 31 -1.37 17.04 -18.27
CA ILE A 31 -0.96 16.96 -16.87
C ILE A 31 -2.08 16.25 -16.10
N LEU A 32 -1.73 15.24 -15.32
CA LEU A 32 -2.67 14.62 -14.39
C LEU A 32 -2.99 15.60 -13.27
N PHE A 33 -4.27 15.93 -13.11
CA PHE A 33 -4.70 16.69 -11.96
C PHE A 33 -4.61 15.85 -10.71
N GLN A 34 -3.86 16.32 -9.72
CA GLN A 34 -3.63 15.65 -8.44
C GLN A 34 -3.83 16.68 -7.34
N HIS A 35 -4.83 16.48 -6.50
CA HIS A 35 -5.24 17.43 -5.47
C HIS A 35 -4.08 17.86 -4.57
N ASP A 36 -3.38 16.92 -3.95
CA ASP A 36 -2.27 17.21 -3.03
C ASP A 36 -1.07 17.84 -3.73
N THR A 37 -0.81 17.45 -4.99
CA THR A 37 0.26 18.05 -5.79
C THR A 37 -0.07 19.51 -6.11
N ALA A 38 -1.30 19.81 -6.51
CA ALA A 38 -1.74 21.17 -6.79
C ALA A 38 -1.67 22.05 -5.53
N ALA A 39 -2.12 21.54 -4.39
CA ALA A 39 -2.00 22.22 -3.10
C ALA A 39 -0.53 22.47 -2.71
N GLY A 40 0.34 21.47 -2.91
CA GLY A 40 1.78 21.59 -2.65
C GLY A 40 2.48 22.61 -3.54
N VAL A 41 2.11 22.69 -4.83
CA VAL A 41 2.62 23.71 -5.75
C VAL A 41 2.21 25.11 -5.30
N GLY A 42 0.94 25.31 -4.93
CA GLY A 42 0.44 26.58 -4.42
C GLY A 42 1.15 27.01 -3.13
N ALA A 43 1.28 26.09 -2.17
CA ALA A 43 1.99 26.35 -0.92
C ALA A 43 3.49 26.64 -1.12
N GLY A 44 4.12 26.06 -2.16
CA GLY A 44 5.52 26.28 -2.51
C GLY A 44 5.81 27.53 -3.32
N GLN A 45 4.79 28.27 -3.76
CA GLN A 45 4.94 29.40 -4.69
C GLN A 45 5.84 30.51 -4.13
N GLU A 46 5.64 30.93 -2.88
CA GLU A 46 6.47 31.94 -2.21
C GLU A 46 7.96 31.56 -2.22
N SER A 47 8.26 30.33 -1.89
CA SER A 47 9.65 29.83 -1.85
C SER A 47 10.28 29.77 -3.25
N LYS A 48 9.48 29.47 -4.28
CA LYS A 48 9.91 29.45 -5.68
C LYS A 48 10.21 30.87 -6.16
N GLU A 49 9.31 31.82 -5.93
CA GLU A 49 9.49 33.22 -6.31
C GLU A 49 10.71 33.85 -5.60
N TYR A 50 10.92 33.50 -4.33
CA TYR A 50 12.11 33.95 -3.61
C TYR A 50 13.40 33.44 -4.29
N LEU A 51 13.44 32.16 -4.64
CA LEU A 51 14.59 31.56 -5.34
C LEU A 51 14.83 32.21 -6.71
N GLU A 52 13.76 32.46 -7.49
CA GLU A 52 13.87 33.09 -8.81
C GLU A 52 14.39 34.53 -8.71
N ARG A 53 14.01 35.27 -7.68
CA ARG A 53 14.40 36.66 -7.46
C ARG A 53 15.81 36.80 -6.91
N THR A 54 16.23 35.92 -6.00
CA THR A 54 17.49 36.09 -5.22
C THR A 54 18.58 35.12 -5.64
N GLY A 55 18.25 34.04 -6.31
CA GLY A 55 19.16 32.90 -6.58
C GLY A 55 19.39 32.02 -5.35
N GLU A 56 18.81 32.34 -4.19
CA GLU A 56 19.00 31.63 -2.92
C GLU A 56 17.72 30.91 -2.50
N ARG A 57 17.87 29.77 -1.82
CA ARG A 57 16.73 29.05 -1.25
C ARG A 57 16.40 29.58 0.12
N THR A 58 15.15 30.04 0.32
CA THR A 58 14.65 30.34 1.67
C THR A 58 14.53 29.03 2.50
N ARG A 59 14.79 29.14 3.79
CA ARG A 59 14.60 28.04 4.76
C ARG A 59 13.30 28.17 5.55
N TRP A 60 12.52 29.23 5.26
CA TRP A 60 11.25 29.52 5.90
C TRP A 60 10.23 29.97 4.85
N THR A 61 8.95 29.65 5.05
CA THR A 61 7.83 30.15 4.26
C THR A 61 6.74 30.66 5.20
N ASN A 62 6.03 31.70 4.78
CA ASN A 62 4.85 32.25 5.48
C ASN A 62 3.53 31.79 4.84
N SER A 63 3.58 31.03 3.75
CA SER A 63 2.40 30.69 2.94
C SER A 63 1.38 29.79 3.64
N ILE A 64 1.80 29.01 4.64
CA ILE A 64 0.93 28.07 5.38
C ILE A 64 1.27 28.03 6.87
N PHE A 65 0.27 27.70 7.69
CA PHE A 65 0.38 27.52 9.16
C PHE A 65 0.93 28.73 9.94
N GLY A 66 0.84 29.94 9.39
CA GLY A 66 1.44 31.12 9.99
C GLY A 66 2.98 31.16 9.93
N GLY A 67 3.57 30.26 9.16
CA GLY A 67 5.00 30.10 8.95
C GLY A 67 5.50 28.72 9.32
N MET A 68 6.38 28.16 8.46
CA MET A 68 7.01 26.88 8.73
C MET A 68 8.34 26.71 7.97
N PRO A 69 9.22 25.78 8.42
CA PRO A 69 10.43 25.43 7.67
C PRO A 69 10.15 24.83 6.30
N THR A 70 10.83 25.33 5.26
CA THR A 70 10.65 24.86 3.86
C THR A 70 11.16 23.43 3.65
N TYR A 71 12.06 22.92 4.49
CA TYR A 71 12.56 21.54 4.38
C TYR A 71 11.49 20.48 4.65
N GLN A 72 10.34 20.85 5.24
CA GLN A 72 9.20 19.94 5.38
C GLN A 72 8.38 19.83 4.08
N MET A 73 8.47 20.81 3.21
CA MET A 73 7.72 20.86 1.93
C MET A 73 8.60 20.41 0.76
N SER A 74 9.86 20.84 0.74
CA SER A 74 10.80 20.56 -0.35
C SER A 74 12.20 20.34 0.23
N PRO A 75 12.46 19.15 0.82
CA PRO A 75 13.76 18.85 1.40
C PRO A 75 14.86 18.93 0.35
N SER A 76 15.92 19.66 0.63
CA SER A 76 17.08 19.79 -0.25
C SER A 76 18.35 19.88 0.59
N TYR A 77 19.17 18.85 0.49
CA TYR A 77 20.43 18.71 1.23
C TYR A 77 21.53 18.25 0.29
N ASP A 78 22.73 18.78 0.47
CA ASP A 78 23.90 18.47 -0.36
C ASP A 78 24.24 16.97 -0.31
N SER A 79 24.08 16.35 0.86
CA SER A 79 24.30 14.92 1.04
C SER A 79 23.44 14.01 0.16
N THR A 80 22.30 14.50 -0.33
CA THR A 80 21.39 13.74 -1.17
C THR A 80 21.50 14.12 -2.67
N THR A 81 22.33 15.07 -3.02
CA THR A 81 22.46 15.54 -4.41
C THR A 81 22.93 14.43 -5.36
N SER A 82 23.90 13.62 -4.94
CA SER A 82 24.37 12.47 -5.73
C SER A 82 23.29 11.41 -5.93
N LEU A 83 22.39 11.20 -4.96
CA LEU A 83 21.30 10.25 -5.08
C LEU A 83 20.32 10.64 -6.19
N LYS A 84 20.08 11.93 -6.43
CA LYS A 84 19.21 12.40 -7.53
C LYS A 84 19.72 11.95 -8.90
N GLY A 85 21.04 11.89 -9.09
CA GLY A 85 21.65 11.37 -10.31
C GLY A 85 21.41 9.85 -10.46
N VAL A 86 21.64 9.08 -9.39
CA VAL A 86 21.40 7.64 -9.37
C VAL A 86 19.92 7.32 -9.60
N GLU A 87 19.04 8.09 -8.97
CA GLU A 87 17.59 7.97 -9.14
C GLU A 87 17.17 8.18 -10.59
N LYS A 88 17.67 9.22 -11.26
CA LYS A 88 17.39 9.48 -12.69
C LYS A 88 17.82 8.31 -13.58
N VAL A 89 18.98 7.73 -13.31
CA VAL A 89 19.46 6.54 -14.05
C VAL A 89 18.54 5.33 -13.78
N TYR A 90 18.15 5.07 -12.53
CA TYR A 90 17.24 3.99 -12.20
C TYR A 90 15.86 4.16 -12.84
N ARG A 91 15.40 5.40 -12.98
CA ARG A 91 14.13 5.78 -13.62
C ARG A 91 14.21 5.83 -15.15
N LEU A 92 15.37 5.54 -15.75
CA LEU A 92 15.65 5.61 -17.19
C LEU A 92 15.25 6.94 -17.85
N PHE A 93 15.23 8.03 -17.10
CA PHE A 93 14.82 9.38 -17.57
C PHE A 93 13.40 9.42 -18.17
N LEU A 94 12.52 8.47 -17.77
CA LEU A 94 11.14 8.43 -18.24
C LEU A 94 10.32 9.63 -17.72
N PRO A 95 9.24 10.04 -18.43
CA PRO A 95 8.36 11.13 -18.03
C PRO A 95 7.71 10.89 -16.64
N ASP A 96 7.32 11.98 -15.97
CA ASP A 96 6.95 12.00 -14.55
C ASP A 96 5.98 10.90 -14.11
N TYR A 97 4.77 10.80 -14.68
CA TYR A 97 3.81 9.79 -14.19
C TYR A 97 4.00 8.42 -14.87
N VAL A 98 4.55 8.38 -16.09
CA VAL A 98 4.91 7.11 -16.77
C VAL A 98 5.96 6.36 -15.95
N VAL A 99 6.94 7.08 -15.37
CA VAL A 99 8.00 6.49 -14.56
C VAL A 99 7.47 5.78 -13.32
N LEU A 100 6.32 6.20 -12.76
CA LEU A 100 5.79 5.62 -11.53
C LEU A 100 5.48 4.13 -11.68
N THR A 101 4.68 3.76 -12.67
CA THR A 101 4.36 2.34 -12.94
C THR A 101 5.59 1.55 -13.35
N PHE A 102 6.51 2.16 -14.10
CA PHE A 102 7.77 1.53 -14.48
C PHE A 102 8.63 1.13 -13.27
N ILE A 103 8.92 2.06 -12.35
CA ILE A 103 9.77 1.74 -11.18
C ILE A 103 9.09 0.76 -10.23
N MET A 104 7.76 0.76 -10.18
CA MET A 104 6.99 -0.20 -9.39
C MET A 104 7.17 -1.62 -9.93
N MET A 105 7.01 -1.81 -11.25
CA MET A 105 7.27 -3.09 -11.92
C MET A 105 8.73 -3.52 -11.78
N LEU A 106 9.66 -2.61 -12.04
CA LEU A 106 11.10 -2.88 -11.99
C LEU A 106 11.55 -3.28 -10.57
N GLY A 107 11.05 -2.59 -9.54
CA GLY A 107 11.39 -2.89 -8.15
C GLY A 107 11.02 -4.31 -7.75
N PHE A 108 9.79 -4.72 -8.03
CA PHE A 108 9.33 -6.06 -7.70
C PHE A 108 9.98 -7.14 -8.58
N TYR A 109 10.25 -6.81 -9.84
CA TYR A 109 11.04 -7.65 -10.73
C TYR A 109 12.44 -7.96 -10.15
N ILE A 110 13.15 -6.94 -9.68
CA ILE A 110 14.48 -7.08 -9.04
C ILE A 110 14.39 -8.01 -7.82
N LEU A 111 13.35 -7.86 -7.00
CA LEU A 111 13.12 -8.73 -5.85
C LEU A 111 12.95 -10.19 -6.27
N LEU A 112 12.09 -10.46 -7.23
CA LEU A 112 11.83 -11.82 -7.72
C LEU A 112 13.08 -12.43 -8.37
N ARG A 113 13.87 -11.64 -9.10
CA ARG A 113 15.17 -12.07 -9.63
C ARG A 113 16.18 -12.38 -8.52
N ALA A 114 16.16 -11.64 -7.41
CA ALA A 114 16.97 -11.94 -6.23
C ALA A 114 16.60 -13.30 -5.61
N PHE A 115 15.32 -13.69 -5.63
CA PHE A 115 14.86 -15.03 -5.27
C PHE A 115 15.21 -16.13 -6.30
N GLY A 116 15.78 -15.77 -7.44
CA GLY A 116 16.11 -16.71 -8.52
C GLY A 116 14.91 -17.16 -9.33
N ILE A 117 13.85 -16.37 -9.36
CA ILE A 117 12.69 -16.56 -10.24
C ILE A 117 13.12 -16.27 -11.69
N SER A 118 12.59 -17.01 -12.66
CA SER A 118 12.86 -16.78 -14.08
C SER A 118 12.41 -15.37 -14.51
N ALA A 119 13.06 -14.80 -15.54
CA ALA A 119 12.74 -13.45 -15.99
C ALA A 119 11.26 -13.27 -16.39
N TRP A 120 10.68 -14.25 -17.07
CA TRP A 120 9.27 -14.21 -17.48
C TRP A 120 8.31 -14.19 -16.30
N LEU A 121 8.53 -15.07 -15.33
CA LEU A 121 7.68 -15.13 -14.14
C LEU A 121 7.90 -13.91 -13.21
N ALA A 122 9.16 -13.43 -13.13
CA ALA A 122 9.46 -12.20 -12.42
C ALA A 122 8.83 -10.97 -13.10
N GLY A 123 8.78 -10.95 -14.44
CA GLY A 123 8.07 -9.93 -15.21
C GLY A 123 6.58 -9.92 -14.91
N LEU A 124 5.94 -11.08 -14.92
CA LEU A 124 4.54 -11.22 -14.53
C LEU A 124 4.30 -10.71 -13.10
N GLY A 125 5.17 -11.09 -12.15
CA GLY A 125 5.06 -10.62 -10.77
C GLY A 125 5.23 -9.11 -10.63
N GLY A 126 6.13 -8.49 -11.42
CA GLY A 126 6.26 -7.05 -11.49
C GLY A 126 4.98 -6.35 -11.93
N VAL A 127 4.32 -6.89 -12.95
CA VAL A 127 3.02 -6.38 -13.44
C VAL A 127 1.93 -6.56 -12.37
N ILE A 128 1.81 -7.75 -11.77
CA ILE A 128 0.82 -8.02 -10.71
C ILE A 128 0.96 -7.03 -9.56
N TRP A 129 2.18 -6.77 -9.10
CA TRP A 129 2.45 -5.82 -8.03
C TRP A 129 2.07 -4.39 -8.44
N ALA A 130 2.58 -3.91 -9.57
CA ALA A 130 2.42 -2.53 -10.00
C ALA A 130 0.96 -2.18 -10.36
N PHE A 131 0.18 -3.16 -10.82
CA PHE A 131 -1.22 -2.98 -11.20
C PHE A 131 -2.21 -3.39 -10.10
N SER A 132 -1.76 -3.59 -8.86
CA SER A 132 -2.64 -3.62 -7.71
C SER A 132 -3.37 -2.27 -7.56
N SER A 133 -4.65 -2.32 -7.22
CA SER A 133 -5.49 -1.11 -7.22
C SER A 133 -5.01 -0.03 -6.24
N TYR A 134 -4.35 -0.41 -5.14
CA TYR A 134 -3.82 0.51 -4.14
C TYR A 134 -2.92 1.59 -4.73
N PHE A 135 -2.06 1.24 -5.69
CA PHE A 135 -1.15 2.21 -6.30
C PHE A 135 -1.89 3.22 -7.19
N PHE A 136 -2.95 2.78 -7.85
CA PHE A 136 -3.81 3.66 -8.65
C PHE A 136 -4.73 4.54 -7.80
N ILE A 137 -4.92 4.23 -6.52
CA ILE A 137 -5.53 5.13 -5.54
C ILE A 137 -4.57 6.28 -5.17
N LEU A 138 -3.27 6.00 -5.07
CA LEU A 138 -2.25 6.98 -4.67
C LEU A 138 -1.97 8.04 -5.74
N ILE A 139 -2.02 7.67 -7.02
CA ILE A 139 -1.69 8.59 -8.13
C ILE A 139 -2.68 9.76 -8.21
N PRO A 140 -4.01 9.56 -8.30
CA PRO A 140 -4.96 10.66 -8.36
C PRO A 140 -4.98 11.53 -7.09
N ALA A 141 -4.70 10.92 -5.92
CA ALA A 141 -4.59 11.66 -4.67
C ALA A 141 -3.37 12.58 -4.60
N GLY A 142 -2.35 12.36 -5.46
CA GLY A 142 -1.09 13.12 -5.42
C GLY A 142 -0.11 12.62 -4.35
N HIS A 143 -0.32 11.41 -3.80
CA HIS A 143 0.57 10.81 -2.79
C HIS A 143 1.86 10.25 -3.42
N ILE A 144 2.54 11.06 -4.24
CA ILE A 144 3.68 10.62 -5.06
C ILE A 144 4.88 10.20 -4.20
N TRP A 145 5.16 10.90 -3.11
CA TRP A 145 6.25 10.52 -2.21
C TRP A 145 6.01 9.13 -1.59
N LYS A 146 4.77 8.85 -1.21
CA LYS A 146 4.36 7.52 -0.72
C LYS A 146 4.54 6.45 -1.79
N PHE A 147 4.09 6.74 -3.01
CA PHE A 147 4.22 5.83 -4.16
C PHE A 147 5.68 5.49 -4.45
N VAL A 148 6.54 6.50 -4.57
CA VAL A 148 7.97 6.31 -4.87
C VAL A 148 8.69 5.55 -3.75
N THR A 149 8.38 5.86 -2.48
CA THR A 149 8.91 5.10 -1.34
C THR A 149 8.57 3.62 -1.48
N LEU A 150 7.30 3.29 -1.79
CA LEU A 150 6.83 1.92 -1.98
C LEU A 150 7.53 1.22 -3.16
N ALA A 151 7.85 1.94 -4.23
CA ALA A 151 8.57 1.38 -5.38
C ALA A 151 10.03 0.99 -5.06
N TYR A 152 10.66 1.63 -4.07
CA TYR A 152 12.04 1.32 -3.63
C TYR A 152 12.12 0.26 -2.55
N ILE A 153 11.01 -0.14 -1.95
CA ILE A 153 10.96 -1.19 -0.93
C ILE A 153 11.30 -2.59 -1.48
N PRO A 154 10.71 -3.08 -2.59
CA PRO A 154 11.07 -4.39 -3.11
C PRO A 154 12.56 -4.54 -3.43
N PRO A 155 13.26 -3.57 -4.07
CA PRO A 155 14.71 -3.65 -4.25
C PRO A 155 15.50 -3.66 -2.92
N THR A 156 15.04 -2.95 -1.89
CA THR A 156 15.65 -3.03 -0.54
C THR A 156 15.60 -4.46 -0.03
N ILE A 157 14.42 -5.09 -0.08
CA ILE A 157 14.25 -6.48 0.34
C ILE A 157 15.04 -7.45 -0.56
N ALA A 158 15.20 -7.12 -1.85
CA ALA A 158 16.07 -7.89 -2.74
C ALA A 158 17.53 -7.91 -2.25
N GLY A 159 18.04 -6.78 -1.75
CA GLY A 159 19.34 -6.69 -1.13
C GLY A 159 19.45 -7.60 0.11
N VAL A 160 18.43 -7.59 0.97
CA VAL A 160 18.34 -8.49 2.13
C VAL A 160 18.39 -9.96 1.71
N VAL A 161 17.58 -10.33 0.72
CA VAL A 161 17.56 -11.70 0.17
C VAL A 161 18.92 -12.11 -0.38
N LEU A 162 19.59 -11.23 -1.13
CA LEU A 162 20.90 -11.50 -1.72
C LEU A 162 21.98 -11.72 -0.65
N ALA A 163 21.97 -10.94 0.42
CA ALA A 163 22.91 -11.09 1.53
C ALA A 163 22.75 -12.47 2.21
N TYR A 164 21.50 -12.87 2.52
CA TYR A 164 21.21 -14.22 3.07
C TYR A 164 21.43 -15.36 2.06
N ARG A 165 21.54 -15.06 0.78
CA ARG A 165 21.97 -15.99 -0.27
C ARG A 165 23.49 -15.94 -0.53
N LYS A 166 24.27 -15.53 0.46
CA LYS A 166 25.75 -15.46 0.44
C LYS A 166 26.34 -14.45 -0.54
N LYS A 167 25.52 -13.59 -1.17
CA LYS A 167 25.97 -12.47 -2.04
C LYS A 167 26.12 -11.19 -1.21
N TYR A 168 26.98 -11.25 -0.21
CA TYR A 168 27.10 -10.25 0.86
C TYR A 168 27.30 -8.81 0.35
N LEU A 169 28.32 -8.60 -0.48
CA LEU A 169 28.66 -7.26 -0.97
C LEU A 169 27.53 -6.68 -1.83
N LEU A 170 27.03 -7.46 -2.78
CA LEU A 170 25.94 -7.02 -3.66
C LEU A 170 24.67 -6.75 -2.86
N GLY A 171 24.34 -7.64 -1.91
CA GLY A 171 23.18 -7.47 -1.02
C GLY A 171 23.32 -6.20 -0.16
N GLY A 172 24.49 -5.97 0.45
CA GLY A 172 24.77 -4.77 1.24
C GLY A 172 24.66 -3.48 0.42
N ILE A 173 25.28 -3.42 -0.77
CA ILE A 173 25.23 -2.24 -1.65
C ILE A 173 23.78 -1.93 -2.07
N ILE A 174 23.03 -2.94 -2.52
CA ILE A 174 21.63 -2.76 -2.93
C ILE A 174 20.78 -2.30 -1.74
N THR A 175 20.94 -2.90 -0.56
CA THR A 175 20.20 -2.51 0.64
C THR A 175 20.51 -1.06 1.01
N ALA A 176 21.78 -0.66 1.08
CA ALA A 176 22.17 0.72 1.42
C ALA A 176 21.61 1.73 0.42
N LEU A 177 21.76 1.47 -0.87
CA LEU A 177 21.28 2.34 -1.94
C LEU A 177 19.76 2.56 -1.86
N PHE A 178 19.00 1.46 -1.78
CA PHE A 178 17.53 1.58 -1.81
C PHE A 178 16.93 2.04 -0.49
N ILE A 179 17.59 1.84 0.66
CA ILE A 179 17.24 2.53 1.91
C ILE A 179 17.47 4.04 1.75
N ALA A 180 18.60 4.46 1.17
CA ALA A 180 18.86 5.88 0.96
C ALA A 180 17.80 6.52 0.04
N LEU A 181 17.42 5.87 -1.06
CA LEU A 181 16.39 6.33 -1.98
C LEU A 181 14.99 6.35 -1.34
N GLN A 182 14.65 5.34 -0.51
CA GLN A 182 13.38 5.33 0.24
C GLN A 182 13.25 6.54 1.15
N ILE A 183 14.29 6.82 1.97
CA ILE A 183 14.25 7.93 2.92
C ILE A 183 14.23 9.27 2.17
N GLN A 184 15.00 9.39 1.07
CA GLN A 184 14.98 10.56 0.21
C GLN A 184 13.59 10.84 -0.37
N SER A 185 12.79 9.80 -0.64
CA SER A 185 11.40 9.94 -1.12
C SER A 185 10.46 10.55 -0.07
N ASN A 186 10.94 10.80 1.14
CA ASN A 186 10.32 11.58 2.20
C ASN A 186 8.97 11.07 2.72
N HIS A 187 8.71 9.75 2.66
CA HIS A 187 7.53 9.13 3.26
C HIS A 187 7.91 8.04 4.27
N ILE A 188 8.42 8.47 5.43
CA ILE A 188 9.04 7.61 6.46
C ILE A 188 8.07 6.54 6.99
N GLN A 189 6.77 6.82 7.05
CA GLN A 189 5.75 5.87 7.52
C GLN A 189 5.78 4.54 6.73
N MET A 190 5.95 4.59 5.40
CA MET A 190 6.02 3.37 4.59
C MET A 190 7.28 2.57 4.87
N SER A 191 8.42 3.24 4.97
CA SER A 191 9.69 2.59 5.36
C SER A 191 9.60 1.96 6.74
N TYR A 192 8.93 2.62 7.69
CA TYR A 192 8.67 2.11 9.03
C TYR A 192 7.79 0.84 9.00
N TYR A 193 6.71 0.83 8.24
CA TYR A 193 5.86 -0.35 8.12
C TYR A 193 6.59 -1.55 7.50
N PHE A 194 7.40 -1.32 6.49
CA PHE A 194 8.16 -2.39 5.86
C PHE A 194 9.37 -2.87 6.69
N MET A 195 9.76 -2.16 7.73
CA MET A 195 10.68 -2.69 8.73
C MET A 195 10.11 -3.96 9.40
N PHE A 196 8.81 -4.01 9.67
CA PHE A 196 8.16 -5.22 10.18
C PHE A 196 8.27 -6.39 9.18
N VAL A 197 8.10 -6.13 7.88
CA VAL A 197 8.30 -7.16 6.85
C VAL A 197 9.74 -7.69 6.88
N ILE A 198 10.73 -6.81 6.99
CA ILE A 198 12.14 -7.20 7.11
C ILE A 198 12.36 -8.06 8.36
N LEU A 199 11.73 -7.74 9.49
CA LEU A 199 11.81 -8.57 10.71
C LEU A 199 11.22 -9.96 10.50
N PHE A 200 10.08 -10.11 9.82
CA PHE A 200 9.53 -11.40 9.44
C PHE A 200 10.49 -12.20 8.54
N PHE A 201 11.13 -11.54 7.57
CA PHE A 201 12.14 -12.17 6.71
C PHE A 201 13.37 -12.62 7.49
N VAL A 202 13.89 -11.76 8.37
CA VAL A 202 15.03 -12.08 9.25
C VAL A 202 14.70 -13.30 10.11
N GLY A 203 13.50 -13.37 10.70
CA GLY A 203 13.02 -14.53 11.45
C GLY A 203 13.01 -15.81 10.62
N ALA A 204 12.50 -15.74 9.38
CA ALA A 204 12.49 -16.90 8.47
C ALA A 204 13.91 -17.37 8.09
N TYR A 205 14.81 -16.42 7.81
CA TYR A 205 16.21 -16.76 7.51
C TYR A 205 16.97 -17.27 8.73
N PHE A 206 16.63 -16.79 9.93
CA PHE A 206 17.18 -17.33 11.18
C PHE A 206 16.75 -18.80 11.39
N GLU A 207 15.46 -19.09 11.22
CA GLU A 207 14.94 -20.46 11.33
C GLU A 207 15.61 -21.38 10.31
N ASP A 208 15.75 -20.94 9.05
CA ASP A 208 16.41 -21.73 8.00
C ASP A 208 17.89 -22.00 8.34
N ALA A 209 18.62 -20.96 8.78
CA ALA A 209 20.02 -21.07 9.16
C ALA A 209 20.22 -21.94 10.42
N TYR A 210 19.29 -21.87 11.38
CA TYR A 210 19.33 -22.73 12.57
C TYR A 210 19.16 -24.20 12.20
N LYS A 211 18.15 -24.52 11.35
CA LYS A 211 17.90 -25.88 10.87
C LYS A 211 19.06 -26.44 10.04
N LYS A 212 19.73 -25.61 9.26
CA LYS A 212 20.89 -25.97 8.42
C LYS A 212 22.22 -25.90 9.15
N LYS A 213 22.26 -25.47 10.42
CA LYS A 213 23.48 -25.25 11.21
C LYS A 213 24.43 -24.22 10.57
N GLU A 214 23.88 -23.20 9.90
CA GLU A 214 24.58 -22.12 9.21
C GLU A 214 24.47 -20.77 9.96
N LEU A 215 24.32 -20.75 11.28
CA LEU A 215 24.21 -19.52 12.09
C LEU A 215 25.35 -18.51 11.87
N PRO A 216 26.65 -18.93 11.72
CA PRO A 216 27.72 -17.97 11.41
C PRO A 216 27.48 -17.19 10.12
N HIS A 217 26.92 -17.85 9.08
CA HIS A 217 26.51 -17.20 7.84
C HIS A 217 25.38 -16.19 8.09
N PHE A 218 24.35 -16.58 8.85
CA PHE A 218 23.23 -15.70 9.21
C PHE A 218 23.71 -14.43 9.91
N PHE A 219 24.53 -14.55 10.96
CA PHE A 219 25.05 -13.40 11.68
C PHE A 219 25.95 -12.49 10.83
N LYS A 220 26.79 -13.09 9.96
CA LYS A 220 27.59 -12.34 9.00
C LYS A 220 26.71 -11.52 8.03
N ALA A 221 25.69 -12.14 7.44
CA ALA A 221 24.75 -11.46 6.56
C ALA A 221 24.01 -10.33 7.30
N SER A 222 23.50 -10.61 8.50
CA SER A 222 22.79 -9.62 9.33
C SER A 222 23.68 -8.42 9.71
N ALA A 223 24.95 -8.64 10.06
CA ALA A 223 25.90 -7.56 10.37
C ALA A 223 26.15 -6.67 9.14
N ILE A 224 26.31 -7.25 7.96
CA ILE A 224 26.48 -6.50 6.69
C ILE A 224 25.21 -5.70 6.38
N LEU A 225 24.03 -6.28 6.58
CA LEU A 225 22.76 -5.60 6.34
C LEU A 225 22.53 -4.46 7.35
N ALA A 226 22.90 -4.66 8.61
CA ALA A 226 22.86 -3.60 9.63
C ALA A 226 23.77 -2.43 9.26
N LEU A 227 25.01 -2.71 8.83
CA LEU A 227 25.93 -1.68 8.35
C LEU A 227 25.38 -0.97 7.10
N ALA A 228 24.82 -1.72 6.14
CA ALA A 228 24.19 -1.18 4.95
C ALA A 228 23.00 -0.25 5.29
N ALA A 229 22.18 -0.64 6.28
CA ALA A 229 21.09 0.18 6.76
C ALA A 229 21.59 1.49 7.39
N VAL A 230 22.62 1.42 8.24
CA VAL A 230 23.26 2.61 8.82
C VAL A 230 23.77 3.54 7.71
N VAL A 231 24.48 3.04 6.72
CA VAL A 231 24.97 3.85 5.59
C VAL A 231 23.81 4.51 4.84
N GLY A 232 22.75 3.76 4.50
CA GLY A 232 21.58 4.30 3.81
C GLY A 232 20.84 5.39 4.60
N VAL A 233 20.75 5.22 5.92
CA VAL A 233 20.15 6.22 6.83
C VAL A 233 21.07 7.45 6.95
N CYS A 234 22.38 7.27 7.12
CA CYS A 234 23.33 8.36 7.32
C CYS A 234 23.39 9.34 6.12
N ILE A 235 23.18 8.88 4.91
CA ILE A 235 23.10 9.77 3.74
C ILE A 235 21.96 10.79 3.89
N ASN A 236 20.87 10.42 4.58
CA ASN A 236 19.70 11.25 4.79
C ASN A 236 19.64 11.85 6.22
N ILE A 237 20.72 11.80 6.99
CA ILE A 237 20.71 12.16 8.42
C ILE A 237 20.24 13.60 8.64
N SER A 238 20.64 14.54 7.77
CA SER A 238 20.22 15.95 7.89
C SER A 238 18.70 16.10 7.78
N ASN A 239 18.07 15.44 6.81
CA ASN A 239 16.62 15.46 6.65
C ASN A 239 15.92 14.81 7.85
N LEU A 240 16.39 13.66 8.28
CA LEU A 240 15.82 12.94 9.42
C LEU A 240 15.97 13.73 10.71
N TYR A 241 17.15 14.35 10.96
CA TYR A 241 17.39 15.14 12.15
C TYR A 241 16.48 16.38 12.20
N HIS A 242 16.44 17.17 11.14
CA HIS A 242 15.58 18.35 11.10
C HIS A 242 14.08 17.99 11.20
N THR A 243 13.66 16.91 10.55
CA THR A 243 12.27 16.42 10.67
C THR A 243 11.95 15.96 12.09
N TYR A 244 12.89 15.26 12.76
CA TYR A 244 12.73 14.85 14.15
C TYR A 244 12.63 16.04 15.09
N GLU A 245 13.56 17.01 14.98
CA GLU A 245 13.53 18.22 15.81
C GLU A 245 12.24 19.01 15.61
N TYR A 246 11.86 19.27 14.36
CA TYR A 246 10.63 20.01 14.08
C TYR A 246 9.37 19.26 14.51
N SER A 247 9.39 17.93 14.49
CA SER A 247 8.23 17.13 14.92
C SER A 247 7.84 17.35 16.39
N LYS A 248 8.77 17.80 17.22
CA LYS A 248 8.52 18.11 18.63
C LYS A 248 7.63 19.35 18.79
N GLU A 249 7.71 20.28 17.83
CA GLU A 249 6.97 21.56 17.79
C GLU A 249 5.68 21.45 16.97
N THR A 250 5.26 20.25 16.63
CA THR A 250 4.04 19.99 15.86
C THR A 250 3.06 19.16 16.69
N MET A 251 1.86 18.92 16.15
CA MET A 251 0.88 18.02 16.76
C MET A 251 1.40 16.58 17.04
N ARG A 252 2.61 16.23 16.58
CA ARG A 252 3.30 14.97 16.89
C ARG A 252 4.17 15.05 18.14
N GLY A 253 4.37 16.26 18.68
CA GLY A 253 5.06 16.52 19.96
C GLY A 253 4.11 16.38 21.15
N LYS A 254 4.53 16.97 22.28
CA LYS A 254 3.66 17.11 23.46
C LYS A 254 2.71 18.29 23.24
N SER A 255 1.42 18.10 23.52
CA SER A 255 0.48 19.22 23.54
C SER A 255 0.74 20.08 24.78
N GLU A 256 0.87 21.38 24.60
CA GLU A 256 0.90 22.36 25.69
C GLU A 256 -0.52 22.76 26.13
N LEU A 257 -1.51 22.55 25.26
CA LEU A 257 -2.90 22.85 25.54
C LEU A 257 -3.56 21.67 26.25
N LYS A 258 -4.03 21.91 27.49
CA LYS A 258 -4.88 20.96 28.22
C LYS A 258 -6.32 21.12 27.70
N GLN A 259 -6.84 20.13 27.03
CA GLN A 259 -8.28 20.04 26.73
C GLN A 259 -8.98 19.44 27.95
N GLU A 260 -9.82 20.20 28.63
CA GLU A 260 -10.69 19.71 29.67
C GLU A 260 -11.70 18.71 29.07
N GLY A 261 -11.74 17.47 29.60
CA GLY A 261 -12.65 16.41 29.16
C GLY A 261 -12.11 15.42 28.11
N ALA A 262 -10.94 15.64 27.53
CA ALA A 262 -10.37 14.77 26.46
C ALA A 262 -9.38 13.72 26.98
N ALA A 263 -9.43 13.35 28.27
CA ALA A 263 -8.40 12.53 28.93
C ALA A 263 -8.24 11.10 28.37
N ALA A 264 -9.24 10.56 27.66
CA ALA A 264 -9.23 9.19 27.13
C ALA A 264 -8.58 9.05 25.77
N SER A 265 -8.52 10.11 24.93
CA SER A 265 -7.98 10.04 23.57
C SER A 265 -6.53 10.51 23.46
N GLN A 266 -6.01 11.23 24.48
CA GLN A 266 -4.65 11.79 24.44
C GLN A 266 -3.59 10.70 24.68
N THR A 267 -2.59 10.66 23.79
CA THR A 267 -1.35 9.92 24.03
C THR A 267 -0.39 10.79 24.84
N SER A 268 0.49 10.18 25.64
CA SER A 268 1.50 10.91 26.44
C SER A 268 2.46 11.74 25.60
N SER A 269 2.68 11.36 24.35
CA SER A 269 3.45 12.09 23.34
C SER A 269 3.11 11.53 21.96
N GLY A 270 2.66 12.37 21.04
CA GLY A 270 2.30 11.94 19.69
C GLY A 270 0.88 12.41 19.30
N LEU A 271 0.33 11.81 18.26
CA LEU A 271 -1.01 12.11 17.76
C LEU A 271 -2.09 11.52 18.69
N ASP A 272 -3.27 12.15 18.70
CA ASP A 272 -4.44 11.59 19.39
C ASP A 272 -4.86 10.25 18.79
N ARG A 273 -5.40 9.35 19.64
CA ARG A 273 -5.87 8.02 19.22
C ARG A 273 -6.93 8.11 18.12
N ASP A 274 -7.88 9.01 18.26
CA ASP A 274 -8.96 9.19 17.29
C ASP A 274 -8.39 9.68 15.94
N TYR A 275 -7.39 10.57 15.97
CA TYR A 275 -6.72 11.05 14.77
C TYR A 275 -5.85 9.97 14.12
N ILE A 276 -5.15 9.14 14.90
CA ILE A 276 -4.37 7.99 14.42
C ILE A 276 -5.31 7.00 13.70
N THR A 277 -6.47 6.70 14.30
CA THR A 277 -7.36 5.63 13.88
C THR A 277 -8.52 6.09 13.00
N ASN A 278 -8.61 7.39 12.67
CA ASN A 278 -9.69 7.93 11.84
C ASN A 278 -9.85 7.17 10.51
N TRP A 279 -8.72 6.89 9.82
CA TRP A 279 -8.68 6.00 8.66
C TRP A 279 -8.38 4.56 9.10
N SER A 280 -9.35 3.90 9.69
CA SER A 280 -9.32 2.46 10.01
C SER A 280 -10.06 1.67 8.96
N TYR A 281 -9.53 0.52 8.59
CA TYR A 281 -10.17 -0.38 7.65
C TYR A 281 -11.28 -1.16 8.36
N GLY A 282 -12.45 -1.26 7.74
CA GLY A 282 -13.53 -2.09 8.29
C GLY A 282 -13.16 -3.58 8.22
N ILE A 283 -13.56 -4.35 9.24
CA ILE A 283 -13.31 -5.82 9.21
C ILE A 283 -13.87 -6.43 7.92
N GLY A 284 -15.11 -6.08 7.56
CA GLY A 284 -15.74 -6.53 6.32
C GLY A 284 -15.10 -5.97 5.05
N GLU A 285 -14.43 -4.81 5.13
CA GLU A 285 -13.68 -4.25 4.00
C GLU A 285 -12.46 -5.10 3.61
N THR A 286 -11.97 -5.96 4.50
CA THR A 286 -10.86 -6.89 4.19
C THR A 286 -11.19 -7.79 3.00
N LEU A 287 -12.45 -8.07 2.76
CA LEU A 287 -12.91 -8.86 1.61
C LEU A 287 -12.67 -8.16 0.26
N THR A 288 -12.37 -6.84 0.25
CA THR A 288 -11.99 -6.13 -0.98
C THR A 288 -10.70 -6.69 -1.58
N LEU A 289 -9.81 -7.29 -0.80
CA LEU A 289 -8.63 -7.97 -1.30
C LEU A 289 -8.98 -9.09 -2.31
N LEU A 290 -10.19 -9.68 -2.20
CA LEU A 290 -10.70 -10.75 -3.06
C LEU A 290 -11.78 -10.26 -4.04
N VAL A 291 -12.69 -9.40 -3.59
CA VAL A 291 -13.84 -8.86 -4.38
C VAL A 291 -13.84 -7.34 -4.25
N PRO A 292 -13.52 -6.57 -5.33
CA PRO A 292 -13.13 -5.16 -5.18
C PRO A 292 -14.20 -4.27 -4.55
N ASN A 293 -15.45 -4.33 -4.99
CA ASN A 293 -16.48 -3.39 -4.54
C ASN A 293 -17.40 -3.95 -3.43
N VAL A 294 -16.85 -4.79 -2.54
CA VAL A 294 -17.59 -5.36 -1.39
C VAL A 294 -18.16 -4.28 -0.46
N LYS A 295 -17.54 -3.12 -0.40
CA LYS A 295 -18.02 -1.94 0.34
C LYS A 295 -18.27 -0.75 -0.59
N GLY A 296 -18.63 -1.02 -1.82
CA GLY A 296 -18.76 -0.02 -2.88
C GLY A 296 -17.41 0.40 -3.45
N GLY A 297 -17.44 1.33 -4.38
CA GLY A 297 -16.25 1.86 -5.03
C GLY A 297 -15.55 2.96 -4.24
N GLY A 298 -15.15 4.05 -4.92
CA GLY A 298 -14.60 5.23 -4.28
C GLY A 298 -15.66 6.17 -3.73
N SER A 299 -15.30 6.98 -2.74
CA SER A 299 -16.18 8.02 -2.18
C SER A 299 -16.55 9.12 -3.17
N GLY A 300 -15.73 9.31 -4.21
CA GLY A 300 -16.01 10.26 -5.29
C GLY A 300 -16.94 9.72 -6.40
N SER A 301 -17.22 8.41 -6.39
CA SER A 301 -18.15 7.77 -7.32
C SER A 301 -19.55 7.74 -6.73
N THR A 302 -20.55 8.20 -7.47
CA THR A 302 -21.94 8.23 -7.00
C THR A 302 -22.72 6.98 -7.46
N MET A 303 -23.82 6.68 -6.76
CA MET A 303 -24.68 5.53 -7.09
C MET A 303 -25.21 5.62 -8.53
N SER A 304 -25.50 6.84 -9.02
CA SER A 304 -25.96 7.08 -10.39
C SER A 304 -24.95 6.70 -11.49
N GLN A 305 -23.66 6.56 -11.14
CA GLN A 305 -22.61 6.15 -12.08
C GLN A 305 -22.48 4.63 -12.23
N SER A 306 -23.16 3.86 -11.39
CA SER A 306 -23.15 2.39 -11.47
C SER A 306 -24.36 1.89 -12.26
N GLU A 307 -24.15 1.39 -13.48
CA GLU A 307 -25.20 0.80 -14.30
C GLU A 307 -25.91 -0.35 -13.59
N VAL A 308 -25.15 -1.18 -12.87
CA VAL A 308 -25.68 -2.33 -12.13
C VAL A 308 -26.58 -1.90 -10.98
N ALA A 309 -26.19 -0.85 -10.25
CA ALA A 309 -27.00 -0.26 -9.19
C ALA A 309 -28.26 0.39 -9.78
N MET A 310 -28.10 1.18 -10.84
CA MET A 310 -29.22 1.89 -11.47
C MET A 310 -30.25 0.96 -12.10
N ALA A 311 -29.87 -0.25 -12.49
CA ALA A 311 -30.82 -1.28 -12.94
C ALA A 311 -31.80 -1.73 -11.83
N LYS A 312 -31.46 -1.46 -10.56
CA LYS A 312 -32.29 -1.73 -9.38
C LYS A 312 -32.91 -0.47 -8.78
N ALA A 313 -32.58 0.70 -9.31
CA ALA A 313 -32.98 1.97 -8.74
C ALA A 313 -34.49 2.23 -8.88
N ASN A 314 -35.14 2.73 -7.81
CA ASN A 314 -36.48 3.24 -7.88
C ASN A 314 -36.46 4.64 -8.50
N PRO A 315 -37.12 4.88 -9.66
CA PRO A 315 -37.13 6.16 -10.34
C PRO A 315 -37.57 7.35 -9.47
N MET A 316 -38.38 7.11 -8.44
CA MET A 316 -38.85 8.13 -7.51
C MET A 316 -37.71 8.87 -6.80
N TYR A 317 -36.56 8.20 -6.57
CA TYR A 317 -35.42 8.75 -5.85
C TYR A 317 -34.23 9.12 -6.74
N SER A 318 -34.43 9.19 -8.05
CA SER A 318 -33.35 9.40 -9.04
C SER A 318 -32.44 10.59 -8.74
N GLY A 319 -32.98 11.70 -8.24
CA GLY A 319 -32.21 12.89 -7.85
C GLY A 319 -31.29 12.69 -6.64
N ILE A 320 -31.59 11.71 -5.79
CA ILE A 320 -30.79 11.44 -4.57
C ILE A 320 -29.58 10.58 -4.93
N TYR A 321 -29.70 9.61 -5.85
CA TYR A 321 -28.60 8.70 -6.20
C TYR A 321 -27.40 9.40 -6.83
N SER A 322 -27.58 10.57 -7.43
CA SER A 322 -26.49 11.40 -7.95
C SER A 322 -25.64 12.07 -6.87
N GLN A 323 -26.13 12.11 -5.64
CA GLN A 323 -25.46 12.72 -4.49
C GLN A 323 -24.91 11.67 -3.50
N LEU A 324 -25.34 10.40 -3.60
CA LEU A 324 -24.92 9.33 -2.71
C LEU A 324 -23.66 8.66 -3.23
N PRO A 325 -22.61 8.49 -2.39
CA PRO A 325 -21.42 7.77 -2.75
C PRO A 325 -21.71 6.27 -2.90
N GLN A 326 -20.98 5.62 -3.80
CA GLN A 326 -20.99 4.16 -3.89
C GLN A 326 -20.36 3.53 -2.64
N TYR A 327 -19.33 4.16 -2.10
CA TYR A 327 -18.63 3.70 -0.91
C TYR A 327 -19.51 3.78 0.34
N PHE A 328 -19.59 2.67 1.07
CA PHE A 328 -20.29 2.54 2.36
C PHE A 328 -19.47 1.77 3.39
N GLY A 329 -18.14 1.89 3.30
CA GLY A 329 -17.20 1.37 4.29
C GLY A 329 -17.03 2.30 5.48
N GLU A 330 -16.02 2.03 6.29
CA GLU A 330 -15.81 2.70 7.57
C GLU A 330 -14.76 3.82 7.54
N GLN A 331 -14.04 3.97 6.43
CA GLN A 331 -13.10 5.07 6.25
C GLN A 331 -13.86 6.36 5.94
N PRO A 332 -13.39 7.54 6.42
CA PRO A 332 -14.05 8.81 6.14
C PRO A 332 -14.12 9.11 4.65
N TRP A 333 -13.09 8.71 3.90
CA TRP A 333 -12.98 8.88 2.47
C TRP A 333 -11.99 7.88 1.87
N THR A 334 -12.28 7.38 0.67
CA THR A 334 -11.36 6.54 -0.11
C THR A 334 -11.52 6.83 -1.61
N ALA A 335 -10.41 6.78 -2.35
CA ALA A 335 -10.45 6.91 -3.81
C ALA A 335 -10.82 5.59 -4.52
N GLY A 336 -10.85 4.48 -3.79
CA GLY A 336 -11.22 3.17 -4.34
C GLY A 336 -10.88 2.02 -3.39
N PRO A 337 -11.28 0.80 -3.75
CA PRO A 337 -11.01 -0.40 -2.96
C PRO A 337 -9.54 -0.83 -3.07
N VAL A 338 -9.01 -1.41 -2.00
CA VAL A 338 -7.72 -2.11 -2.01
C VAL A 338 -7.93 -3.54 -2.51
N TYR A 339 -7.45 -3.86 -3.71
CA TYR A 339 -7.72 -5.11 -4.40
C TYR A 339 -6.45 -5.68 -5.05
N VAL A 340 -6.11 -6.93 -4.73
CA VAL A 340 -4.91 -7.59 -5.24
C VAL A 340 -5.16 -8.48 -6.47
N GLY A 341 -6.42 -8.73 -6.80
CA GLY A 341 -6.82 -9.66 -7.85
C GLY A 341 -7.29 -11.02 -7.30
N ALA A 342 -8.47 -11.49 -7.71
CA ALA A 342 -9.05 -12.74 -7.21
C ALA A 342 -8.14 -13.94 -7.49
N PHE A 343 -7.58 -14.04 -8.69
CA PHE A 343 -6.65 -15.12 -9.04
C PHE A 343 -5.32 -15.04 -8.27
N VAL A 344 -4.84 -13.84 -7.97
CA VAL A 344 -3.64 -13.63 -7.14
C VAL A 344 -3.92 -14.07 -5.70
N MET A 345 -5.09 -13.74 -5.17
CA MET A 345 -5.54 -14.21 -3.86
C MET A 345 -5.68 -15.75 -3.83
N PHE A 346 -6.25 -16.36 -4.87
CA PHE A 346 -6.30 -17.81 -5.01
C PHE A 346 -4.89 -18.43 -4.95
N LEU A 347 -3.95 -17.91 -5.72
CA LEU A 347 -2.56 -18.38 -5.71
C LEU A 347 -1.86 -18.16 -4.38
N PHE A 348 -2.16 -17.07 -3.68
CA PHE A 348 -1.64 -16.79 -2.35
C PHE A 348 -2.10 -17.85 -1.34
N VAL A 349 -3.40 -18.10 -1.27
CA VAL A 349 -3.97 -19.10 -0.36
C VAL A 349 -3.42 -20.50 -0.71
N LEU A 350 -3.37 -20.86 -1.98
CA LEU A 350 -2.75 -22.11 -2.43
C LEU A 350 -1.27 -22.18 -2.04
N GLY A 351 -0.55 -21.06 -2.14
CA GLY A 351 0.86 -20.94 -1.75
C GLY A 351 1.11 -21.27 -0.28
N CYS A 352 0.16 -20.95 0.60
CA CYS A 352 0.24 -21.32 2.02
C CYS A 352 0.30 -22.84 2.21
N PHE A 353 -0.23 -23.62 1.29
CA PHE A 353 -0.22 -25.08 1.37
C PHE A 353 0.95 -25.71 0.61
N ILE A 354 1.20 -25.28 -0.63
CA ILE A 354 2.15 -25.97 -1.52
C ILE A 354 3.59 -25.45 -1.45
N VAL A 355 3.80 -24.17 -1.08
CA VAL A 355 5.15 -23.59 -0.95
C VAL A 355 5.82 -24.13 0.31
N LYS A 356 7.09 -24.57 0.20
CA LYS A 356 7.85 -25.13 1.32
C LYS A 356 8.82 -24.10 1.91
N GLY A 357 9.17 -24.29 3.17
CA GLY A 357 10.16 -23.47 3.89
C GLY A 357 9.57 -22.39 4.78
N PRO A 358 10.40 -21.73 5.62
CA PRO A 358 9.94 -20.80 6.65
C PRO A 358 9.43 -19.47 6.05
N LEU A 359 9.90 -19.10 4.85
CA LEU A 359 9.55 -17.83 4.23
C LEU A 359 8.03 -17.69 3.96
N LYS A 360 7.33 -18.80 3.64
CA LYS A 360 5.87 -18.75 3.48
C LYS A 360 5.15 -18.32 4.77
N TRP A 361 5.64 -18.77 5.93
CA TRP A 361 5.07 -18.40 7.21
C TRP A 361 5.36 -16.95 7.58
N ALA A 362 6.55 -16.45 7.20
CA ALA A 362 6.85 -15.02 7.32
C ALA A 362 5.93 -14.16 6.47
N LEU A 363 5.67 -14.55 5.22
CA LEU A 363 4.75 -13.85 4.33
C LEU A 363 3.31 -13.89 4.84
N LEU A 364 2.83 -15.07 5.23
CA LEU A 364 1.49 -15.23 5.82
C LEU A 364 1.35 -14.43 7.12
N GLY A 365 2.35 -14.53 8.01
CA GLY A 365 2.38 -13.78 9.27
C GLY A 365 2.35 -12.27 9.06
N ALA A 366 3.16 -11.75 8.12
CA ALA A 366 3.17 -10.33 7.77
C ALA A 366 1.83 -9.88 7.14
N THR A 367 1.20 -10.73 6.32
CA THR A 367 -0.15 -10.46 5.77
C THR A 367 -1.18 -10.32 6.88
N ILE A 368 -1.28 -11.32 7.77
CA ILE A 368 -2.24 -11.29 8.89
C ILE A 368 -1.96 -10.10 9.81
N PHE A 369 -0.69 -9.86 10.13
CA PHE A 369 -0.26 -8.73 10.96
C PHE A 369 -0.73 -7.39 10.38
N SER A 370 -0.55 -7.18 9.08
CA SER A 370 -0.97 -5.93 8.43
C SER A 370 -2.49 -5.77 8.38
N ILE A 371 -3.23 -6.85 8.14
CA ILE A 371 -4.69 -6.85 8.16
C ILE A 371 -5.20 -6.46 9.55
N LEU A 372 -4.71 -7.11 10.60
CA LEU A 372 -5.16 -6.85 11.98
C LEU A 372 -4.86 -5.40 12.41
N LEU A 373 -3.67 -4.87 12.09
CA LEU A 373 -3.34 -3.48 12.40
C LEU A 373 -4.10 -2.47 11.53
N SER A 374 -4.46 -2.82 10.29
CA SER A 374 -5.25 -1.93 9.43
C SER A 374 -6.66 -1.68 9.96
N TRP A 375 -7.20 -2.60 10.78
CA TRP A 375 -8.52 -2.45 11.41
C TRP A 375 -8.58 -1.32 12.44
N GLY A 376 -7.46 -0.87 13.00
CA GLY A 376 -7.36 0.30 13.85
C GLY A 376 -8.42 0.36 14.94
N LYS A 377 -9.39 1.31 14.85
CA LYS A 377 -10.49 1.46 15.80
C LYS A 377 -11.38 0.21 15.93
N ASN A 378 -11.41 -0.64 14.91
CA ASN A 378 -12.20 -1.87 14.91
C ASN A 378 -11.49 -3.03 15.64
N PHE A 379 -10.23 -2.82 16.05
CA PHE A 379 -9.46 -3.76 16.87
C PHE A 379 -8.54 -3.01 17.84
N MET A 380 -9.14 -2.18 18.72
CA MET A 380 -8.39 -1.28 19.61
C MET A 380 -7.44 -2.00 20.54
N GLY A 381 -7.72 -3.20 21.02
CA GLY A 381 -6.79 -3.91 21.92
C GLY A 381 -5.40 -4.11 21.34
N LEU A 382 -5.28 -4.43 20.04
CA LEU A 382 -3.99 -4.50 19.35
C LEU A 382 -3.47 -3.09 19.03
N THR A 383 -4.34 -2.21 18.60
CA THR A 383 -3.97 -0.86 18.18
C THR A 383 -3.40 -0.05 19.34
N ASP A 384 -4.02 -0.09 20.52
CA ASP A 384 -3.51 0.55 21.74
C ASP A 384 -2.17 0.00 22.17
N PHE A 385 -1.97 -1.32 22.10
CA PHE A 385 -0.66 -1.91 22.35
C PHE A 385 0.42 -1.30 21.47
N PHE A 386 0.14 -1.11 20.17
CA PHE A 386 1.09 -0.50 19.24
C PHE A 386 1.29 1.00 19.51
N ILE A 387 0.24 1.73 19.80
CA ILE A 387 0.31 3.17 20.12
C ILE A 387 1.15 3.41 21.37
N ASP A 388 0.98 2.57 22.38
CA ASP A 388 1.58 2.82 23.70
C ASP A 388 2.98 2.22 23.86
N TYR A 389 3.26 1.07 23.23
CA TYR A 389 4.49 0.31 23.47
C TYR A 389 5.43 0.20 22.28
N VAL A 390 4.93 0.38 21.04
CA VAL A 390 5.80 0.24 19.87
C VAL A 390 6.38 1.61 19.49
N PRO A 391 7.72 1.77 19.54
CA PRO A 391 8.35 3.07 19.31
C PRO A 391 7.93 3.70 17.98
N MET A 392 7.65 5.00 17.99
CA MET A 392 7.27 5.81 16.82
C MET A 392 5.89 5.51 16.21
N TYR A 393 5.18 4.45 16.60
CA TYR A 393 3.88 4.12 15.99
C TYR A 393 2.87 5.26 16.16
N ASN A 394 2.84 5.90 17.33
CA ASN A 394 1.99 7.04 17.65
C ASN A 394 2.33 8.36 16.92
N LYS A 395 3.35 8.35 16.07
CA LYS A 395 3.70 9.51 15.21
C LYS A 395 3.05 9.45 13.83
N PHE A 396 2.41 8.34 13.50
CA PHE A 396 1.80 8.11 12.20
C PHE A 396 0.28 8.04 12.32
N ARG A 397 -0.42 8.42 11.26
CA ARG A 397 -1.87 8.36 11.17
C ARG A 397 -2.31 7.46 10.01
N ALA A 398 -3.64 7.29 9.87
CA ALA A 398 -4.24 6.48 8.79
C ALA A 398 -3.70 5.04 8.81
N VAL A 399 -4.00 4.34 9.90
CA VAL A 399 -3.53 2.97 10.15
C VAL A 399 -3.90 1.99 9.05
N SER A 400 -5.00 2.23 8.31
CA SER A 400 -5.35 1.45 7.11
C SER A 400 -4.24 1.36 6.08
N SER A 401 -3.33 2.34 6.03
CA SER A 401 -2.19 2.35 5.10
C SER A 401 -1.22 1.19 5.30
N ILE A 402 -1.21 0.53 6.48
CA ILE A 402 -0.34 -0.64 6.72
C ILE A 402 -0.77 -1.86 5.89
N LEU A 403 -1.99 -1.86 5.35
CA LEU A 403 -2.48 -2.92 4.47
C LEU A 403 -1.63 -3.10 3.20
N VAL A 404 -0.81 -2.09 2.85
CA VAL A 404 0.18 -2.19 1.77
C VAL A 404 1.18 -3.34 1.97
N ILE A 405 1.38 -3.80 3.20
CA ILE A 405 2.16 -5.02 3.47
C ILE A 405 1.45 -6.25 2.88
N ALA A 406 0.14 -6.37 3.05
CA ALA A 406 -0.63 -7.45 2.42
C ALA A 406 -0.57 -7.36 0.89
N GLU A 407 -0.68 -6.15 0.34
CA GLU A 407 -0.50 -5.89 -1.10
C GLU A 407 0.86 -6.38 -1.63
N PHE A 408 1.91 -6.35 -0.80
CA PHE A 408 3.24 -6.84 -1.15
C PHE A 408 3.38 -8.37 -0.96
N THR A 409 2.94 -8.88 0.18
CA THR A 409 3.17 -10.28 0.57
C THR A 409 2.28 -11.25 -0.20
N ILE A 410 1.06 -10.86 -0.53
CA ILE A 410 0.12 -11.69 -1.29
C ILE A 410 0.65 -11.97 -2.70
N PRO A 411 1.03 -11.00 -3.55
CA PRO A 411 1.62 -11.28 -4.85
C PRO A 411 2.94 -12.07 -4.76
N LEU A 412 3.77 -11.81 -3.76
CA LEU A 412 5.03 -12.49 -3.61
C LEU A 412 4.84 -13.99 -3.37
N LEU A 413 3.95 -14.37 -2.44
CA LEU A 413 3.65 -15.77 -2.19
C LEU A 413 2.89 -16.42 -3.35
N ALA A 414 2.02 -15.67 -4.03
CA ALA A 414 1.33 -16.11 -5.25
C ALA A 414 2.33 -16.48 -6.36
N ILE A 415 3.35 -15.68 -6.59
CA ILE A 415 4.42 -15.99 -7.56
C ILE A 415 5.24 -17.20 -7.14
N PHE A 416 5.48 -17.39 -5.84
CA PHE A 416 6.15 -18.62 -5.36
C PHE A 416 5.28 -19.86 -5.58
N ALA A 417 3.96 -19.77 -5.37
CA ALA A 417 3.02 -20.84 -5.69
C ALA A 417 3.04 -21.18 -7.19
N LEU A 418 2.96 -20.16 -8.02
CA LEU A 418 2.99 -20.35 -9.47
C LEU A 418 4.32 -20.94 -9.95
N LYS A 419 5.46 -20.52 -9.37
CA LYS A 419 6.76 -21.16 -9.62
C LYS A 419 6.75 -22.64 -9.26
N GLU A 420 6.20 -23.01 -8.09
CA GLU A 420 6.16 -24.42 -7.66
C GLU A 420 5.31 -25.27 -8.62
N ILE A 421 4.14 -24.75 -9.04
CA ILE A 421 3.24 -25.39 -10.00
C ILE A 421 3.93 -25.61 -11.36
N LEU A 422 4.57 -24.55 -11.88
CA LEU A 422 5.23 -24.62 -13.19
C LEU A 422 6.48 -25.50 -13.18
N SER A 423 7.21 -25.52 -12.05
CA SER A 423 8.42 -26.34 -11.91
C SER A 423 8.10 -27.82 -11.65
N LYS A 424 6.97 -28.11 -11.01
CA LYS A 424 6.51 -29.45 -10.62
C LYS A 424 5.00 -29.57 -10.82
N PRO A 425 4.53 -29.78 -12.06
CA PRO A 425 3.08 -29.79 -12.37
C PRO A 425 2.30 -30.84 -11.56
N ASP A 426 2.94 -31.93 -11.17
CA ASP A 426 2.30 -32.98 -10.38
C ASP A 426 2.05 -32.61 -8.92
N THR A 427 2.59 -31.48 -8.45
CA THR A 427 2.34 -30.97 -7.09
C THR A 427 0.86 -30.88 -6.76
N LEU A 428 0.02 -30.45 -7.70
CA LEU A 428 -1.43 -30.34 -7.52
C LEU A 428 -2.14 -31.71 -7.44
N LYS A 429 -1.55 -32.75 -8.01
CA LYS A 429 -2.12 -34.11 -8.02
C LYS A 429 -1.76 -34.90 -6.76
N LEU A 430 -0.79 -34.43 -5.96
CA LEU A 430 -0.37 -35.12 -4.74
C LEU A 430 -1.52 -35.18 -3.73
N LYS A 431 -1.75 -36.36 -3.16
CA LYS A 431 -2.81 -36.57 -2.15
C LYS A 431 -2.67 -35.63 -0.96
N GLU A 432 -1.43 -35.32 -0.56
CA GLU A 432 -1.12 -34.39 0.54
C GLU A 432 -1.59 -32.95 0.28
N ASN A 433 -1.65 -32.51 -0.98
CA ASN A 433 -2.06 -31.17 -1.37
C ASN A 433 -3.56 -31.04 -1.66
N ARG A 434 -4.29 -32.16 -1.73
CA ARG A 434 -5.74 -32.15 -2.06
C ARG A 434 -6.57 -31.35 -1.06
N GLY A 435 -6.28 -31.50 0.25
CA GLY A 435 -6.95 -30.73 1.28
C GLY A 435 -6.68 -29.23 1.17
N GLY A 436 -5.43 -28.87 0.87
CA GLY A 436 -5.05 -27.48 0.63
C GLY A 436 -5.72 -26.87 -0.61
N MET A 437 -5.88 -27.64 -1.69
CA MET A 437 -6.62 -27.21 -2.88
C MET A 437 -8.09 -26.96 -2.57
N ILE A 438 -8.75 -27.89 -1.85
CA ILE A 438 -10.15 -27.73 -1.44
C ILE A 438 -10.31 -26.50 -0.55
N ALA A 439 -9.43 -26.34 0.45
CA ALA A 439 -9.44 -25.16 1.31
C ALA A 439 -9.26 -23.87 0.53
N THR A 440 -8.36 -23.85 -0.47
CA THR A 440 -8.15 -22.72 -1.36
C THR A 440 -9.43 -22.37 -2.13
N LEU A 441 -10.05 -23.35 -2.76
CA LEU A 441 -11.31 -23.14 -3.51
C LEU A 441 -12.42 -22.61 -2.60
N VAL A 442 -12.56 -23.16 -1.39
CA VAL A 442 -13.57 -22.70 -0.42
C VAL A 442 -13.31 -21.28 0.05
N LEU A 443 -12.05 -20.96 0.41
CA LEU A 443 -11.68 -19.65 0.96
C LEU A 443 -11.62 -18.53 -0.09
N THR A 444 -11.59 -18.84 -1.36
CA THR A 444 -11.55 -17.85 -2.45
C THR A 444 -12.81 -17.93 -3.31
N ALA A 445 -12.91 -18.88 -4.22
CA ALA A 445 -14.07 -19.03 -5.09
C ALA A 445 -15.38 -19.26 -4.29
N GLY A 446 -15.33 -20.07 -3.22
CA GLY A 446 -16.52 -20.28 -2.36
C GLY A 446 -17.00 -18.99 -1.68
N VAL A 447 -16.08 -18.19 -1.15
CA VAL A 447 -16.40 -16.87 -0.56
C VAL A 447 -16.96 -15.92 -1.63
N ALA A 448 -16.31 -15.85 -2.81
CA ALA A 448 -16.80 -15.04 -3.92
C ALA A 448 -18.20 -15.50 -4.38
N LEU A 449 -18.45 -16.81 -4.48
CA LEU A 449 -19.77 -17.36 -4.83
C LEU A 449 -20.83 -16.99 -3.80
N ILE A 450 -20.53 -17.08 -2.50
CA ILE A 450 -21.50 -16.69 -1.46
C ILE A 450 -21.81 -15.19 -1.58
N LEU A 451 -20.80 -14.33 -1.77
CA LEU A 451 -21.00 -12.90 -2.01
C LEU A 451 -21.81 -12.62 -3.28
N ALA A 452 -21.66 -13.45 -4.31
CA ALA A 452 -22.39 -13.29 -5.57
C ALA A 452 -23.88 -13.64 -5.45
N VAL A 453 -24.24 -14.65 -4.66
CA VAL A 453 -25.62 -15.15 -4.55
C VAL A 453 -26.36 -14.65 -3.30
N ALA A 454 -25.61 -14.29 -2.25
CA ALA A 454 -26.14 -13.84 -0.97
C ALA A 454 -25.21 -12.78 -0.32
N PRO A 455 -25.10 -11.57 -0.88
CA PRO A 455 -24.20 -10.52 -0.37
C PRO A 455 -24.39 -10.23 1.13
N GLY A 456 -25.64 -10.30 1.63
CA GLY A 456 -26.00 -10.11 3.04
C GLY A 456 -25.45 -11.17 3.99
N ALA A 457 -24.91 -12.29 3.50
CA ALA A 457 -24.38 -13.34 4.38
C ALA A 457 -23.17 -12.90 5.23
N PHE A 458 -22.42 -11.91 4.74
CA PHE A 458 -21.22 -11.39 5.42
C PHE A 458 -21.42 -10.04 6.10
N PHE A 459 -22.55 -9.36 5.86
CA PHE A 459 -22.78 -8.00 6.34
C PHE A 459 -24.12 -7.87 7.07
N SER A 460 -24.06 -7.27 8.26
CA SER A 460 -25.26 -6.96 9.04
C SER A 460 -26.03 -5.72 8.52
N GLY A 461 -25.46 -4.99 7.58
CA GLY A 461 -26.09 -3.81 6.98
C GLY A 461 -25.26 -3.22 5.82
N PHE A 462 -25.94 -2.47 4.96
CA PHE A 462 -25.37 -1.84 3.77
C PHE A 462 -25.39 -0.32 3.84
N ILE A 463 -25.75 0.23 5.01
CA ILE A 463 -25.82 1.68 5.26
C ILE A 463 -25.10 1.97 6.56
N THR A 464 -24.19 2.95 6.54
CA THR A 464 -23.45 3.34 7.74
C THR A 464 -24.35 4.10 8.73
N THR A 465 -23.98 4.12 10.01
CA THR A 465 -24.73 4.88 11.03
C THR A 465 -24.78 6.37 10.69
N GLN A 466 -23.69 6.93 10.17
CA GLN A 466 -23.61 8.33 9.78
C GLN A 466 -24.53 8.62 8.58
N GLU A 467 -24.52 7.76 7.57
CA GLU A 467 -25.40 7.88 6.40
C GLU A 467 -26.87 7.75 6.79
N MET A 468 -27.21 6.79 7.66
CA MET A 468 -28.57 6.65 8.19
C MET A 468 -29.04 7.91 8.92
N ALA A 469 -28.16 8.56 9.69
CA ALA A 469 -28.47 9.82 10.37
C ALA A 469 -28.73 10.96 9.35
N ALA A 470 -27.92 11.05 8.30
CA ALA A 470 -28.12 12.03 7.23
C ALA A 470 -29.41 11.78 6.43
N LEU A 471 -29.72 10.51 6.13
CA LEU A 471 -30.95 10.15 5.43
C LEU A 471 -32.22 10.49 6.25
N LYS A 472 -32.18 10.30 7.56
CA LYS A 472 -33.28 10.68 8.47
C LYS A 472 -33.55 12.18 8.50
N GLN A 473 -32.54 13.00 8.23
CA GLN A 473 -32.69 14.47 8.14
C GLN A 473 -33.16 14.92 6.76
N ALA A 474 -32.77 14.19 5.71
CA ALA A 474 -33.02 14.56 4.32
C ALA A 474 -34.36 14.05 3.77
N LEU A 475 -34.91 12.97 4.32
CA LEU A 475 -36.10 12.31 3.79
C LEU A 475 -37.26 12.37 4.78
N PRO A 476 -38.53 12.56 4.27
CA PRO A 476 -39.74 12.32 5.06
C PRO A 476 -39.77 10.91 5.65
N ALA A 477 -40.32 10.76 6.87
CA ALA A 477 -40.32 9.48 7.58
C ALA A 477 -40.99 8.33 6.77
N GLU A 478 -42.01 8.63 5.98
CA GLU A 478 -42.71 7.69 5.11
C GLU A 478 -41.87 7.17 3.94
N HIS A 479 -40.89 7.95 3.47
CA HIS A 479 -40.00 7.57 2.39
C HIS A 479 -38.71 6.90 2.86
N LEU A 480 -38.34 7.04 4.14
CA LEU A 480 -37.06 6.56 4.66
C LEU A 480 -36.92 5.02 4.52
N ALA A 481 -37.88 4.26 5.01
CA ALA A 481 -37.78 2.80 4.96
C ALA A 481 -37.80 2.23 3.52
N PRO A 482 -38.68 2.67 2.59
CA PRO A 482 -38.65 2.25 1.20
C PRO A 482 -37.32 2.64 0.49
N PHE A 483 -36.78 3.83 0.79
CA PHE A 483 -35.50 4.28 0.22
C PHE A 483 -34.34 3.42 0.71
N VAL A 484 -34.25 3.16 2.02
CA VAL A 484 -33.23 2.32 2.63
C VAL A 484 -33.24 0.90 2.06
N ALA A 485 -34.42 0.31 1.87
CA ALA A 485 -34.56 -1.00 1.24
C ALA A 485 -34.05 -0.99 -0.20
N ASN A 486 -34.40 0.01 -0.98
CA ASN A 486 -33.94 0.13 -2.36
C ASN A 486 -32.41 0.39 -2.45
N LEU A 487 -31.85 1.26 -1.61
CA LEU A 487 -30.41 1.48 -1.57
C LEU A 487 -29.65 0.22 -1.18
N THR A 488 -30.19 -0.60 -0.28
CA THR A 488 -29.63 -1.91 0.08
C THR A 488 -29.59 -2.82 -1.14
N GLU A 489 -30.69 -2.95 -1.87
CA GLU A 489 -30.77 -3.77 -3.10
C GLU A 489 -29.77 -3.30 -4.18
N MET A 490 -29.61 -2.00 -4.34
CA MET A 490 -28.64 -1.42 -5.28
C MET A 490 -27.20 -1.76 -4.89
N ARG A 491 -26.85 -1.69 -3.60
CA ARG A 491 -25.51 -2.03 -3.09
C ARG A 491 -25.22 -3.52 -3.15
N GLU A 492 -26.22 -4.36 -2.85
CA GLU A 492 -26.13 -5.81 -3.06
C GLU A 492 -25.87 -6.16 -4.54
N ALA A 493 -26.49 -5.46 -5.46
CA ALA A 493 -26.26 -5.68 -6.90
C ALA A 493 -24.83 -5.35 -7.31
N ILE A 494 -24.22 -4.27 -6.77
CA ILE A 494 -22.79 -3.95 -7.00
C ILE A 494 -21.89 -5.08 -6.50
N ILE A 495 -22.11 -5.54 -5.27
CA ILE A 495 -21.33 -6.62 -4.67
C ILE A 495 -21.46 -7.89 -5.49
N ALA A 496 -22.68 -8.30 -5.81
CA ALA A 496 -22.97 -9.50 -6.56
C ALA A 496 -22.29 -9.49 -7.94
N SER A 497 -22.33 -8.36 -8.64
CA SER A 497 -21.69 -8.21 -9.96
C SER A 497 -20.19 -8.44 -9.90
N ASP A 498 -19.49 -7.84 -8.94
CA ASP A 498 -18.04 -7.99 -8.80
C ASP A 498 -17.64 -9.34 -8.21
N ALA A 499 -18.47 -9.89 -7.35
CA ALA A 499 -18.27 -11.23 -6.81
C ALA A 499 -18.38 -12.31 -7.91
N TRP A 500 -19.31 -12.18 -8.86
CA TRP A 500 -19.36 -13.04 -10.04
C TRP A 500 -18.12 -12.94 -10.92
N ARG A 501 -17.55 -11.73 -11.09
CA ARG A 501 -16.28 -11.56 -11.82
C ARG A 501 -15.10 -12.18 -11.10
N SER A 502 -15.12 -12.15 -9.77
CA SER A 502 -14.04 -12.70 -8.92
C SER A 502 -14.13 -14.23 -8.81
N PHE A 503 -15.33 -14.80 -8.87
CA PHE A 503 -15.58 -16.25 -8.89
C PHE A 503 -15.09 -16.90 -10.18
#